data_e4ab525305b6c0db87d771811587c256
#
_entry.id   e4ab525305b6c0db87d771811587c256
#
_cell.length_a   1.000
_cell.length_b   1.000
_cell.length_c   1.000
_cell.angle_alpha   90.00
_cell.angle_beta   90.00
_cell.angle_gamma   90.00
#
_symmetry.space_group_name_H-M   'P 1'
#
loop_
_entity.id
_entity.type
_entity.pdbx_description
1 polymer ?
#
loop_
_entity_poly.entity_id
_entity_poly.type
_entity_poly.pdbx_seq_one_letter_code
_entity_poly.pdbx_strand_id
1 'polypeptide(L)'
;MDHNIDQATKNYTIFCDLDGTLWEQGDPTEIAKPGYQPKIIHGTVGKIREWDSKGYKIILTTGRKESLREVTVKQLSYAGIIYDQLVMGIGGGSRVLINDLRPNGDKSAFVYQPKRNEGIGGLEL
;
A
#
# COMPACT_ATOMS: atom_id res chain seq x y z
N MET A 1 5.16 2.57 -20.68
CA MET A 1 4.16 2.05 -19.75
C MET A 1 2.79 2.51 -20.22
N ASP A 2 1.92 1.58 -20.43
CA ASP A 2 0.61 1.93 -20.94
C ASP A 2 -0.49 1.38 -20.06
N HIS A 3 -0.97 2.20 -19.16
CA HIS A 3 -2.12 1.89 -18.31
C HIS A 3 -3.34 2.70 -18.74
N ASN A 4 -3.28 3.36 -19.91
CA ASN A 4 -4.33 4.28 -20.37
C ASN A 4 -4.65 5.36 -19.34
N ILE A 5 -3.67 5.74 -18.53
CA ILE A 5 -3.78 6.80 -17.55
C ILE A 5 -3.16 8.06 -18.15
N ASP A 6 -3.78 9.19 -17.88
CA ASP A 6 -3.31 10.47 -18.39
C ASP A 6 -1.86 10.74 -17.94
N GLN A 7 -0.94 10.69 -18.90
CA GLN A 7 0.47 10.89 -18.64
C GLN A 7 0.80 12.35 -18.30
N ALA A 8 -0.06 13.29 -18.66
CA ALA A 8 0.20 14.69 -18.40
C ALA A 8 0.15 15.04 -16.91
N THR A 9 -0.66 14.34 -16.14
CA THR A 9 -0.80 14.62 -14.72
C THR A 9 0.14 13.79 -13.86
N LYS A 10 0.33 12.50 -14.15
CA LYS A 10 1.20 11.57 -13.40
C LYS A 10 1.21 11.82 -11.89
N ASN A 11 0.05 12.17 -11.35
CA ASN A 11 -0.09 12.52 -9.96
C ASN A 11 -0.92 11.45 -9.26
N TYR A 12 -0.28 10.30 -9.06
CA TYR A 12 -0.98 9.13 -8.55
C TYR A 12 -1.36 9.27 -7.07
N THR A 13 -2.51 8.72 -6.74
CA THR A 13 -2.86 8.34 -5.37
C THR A 13 -2.81 6.83 -5.30
N ILE A 14 -1.93 6.32 -4.46
CA ILE A 14 -1.66 4.89 -4.37
C ILE A 14 -2.34 4.34 -3.13
N PHE A 15 -3.24 3.38 -3.33
CA PHE A 15 -3.88 2.63 -2.23
C PHE A 15 -3.13 1.32 -2.13
N CYS A 16 -2.45 1.09 -1.02
CA CYS A 16 -1.53 -0.03 -0.88
C CYS A 16 -1.81 -0.83 0.39
N ASP A 17 -1.94 -2.14 0.22
CA ASP A 17 -2.11 -3.08 1.32
C ASP A 17 -0.81 -3.22 2.13
N LEU A 18 -0.90 -3.73 3.35
CA LEU A 18 0.25 -3.95 4.23
C LEU A 18 0.69 -5.41 4.25
N ASP A 19 -0.02 -6.24 4.99
CA ASP A 19 0.38 -7.64 5.22
C ASP A 19 0.35 -8.45 3.93
N GLY A 20 1.47 -9.01 3.56
CA GLY A 20 1.62 -9.76 2.31
C GLY A 20 2.02 -8.90 1.11
N THR A 21 2.07 -7.57 1.26
CA THR A 21 2.34 -6.64 0.16
C THR A 21 3.58 -5.77 0.42
N LEU A 22 3.62 -5.08 1.55
CA LEU A 22 4.78 -4.25 1.93
C LEU A 22 5.72 -5.00 2.87
N TRP A 23 5.17 -5.80 3.72
CA TRP A 23 5.90 -6.74 4.57
C TRP A 23 5.23 -8.09 4.51
N GLU A 24 5.94 -9.15 4.95
CA GLU A 24 5.40 -10.49 4.85
C GLU A 24 4.19 -10.68 5.74
N GLN A 25 3.28 -11.54 5.30
CA GLN A 25 2.11 -11.92 6.08
C GLN A 25 2.58 -12.62 7.36
N GLY A 26 2.25 -12.06 8.49
CA GLY A 26 2.61 -12.63 9.78
C GLY A 26 1.52 -13.53 10.35
N ASP A 27 1.88 -14.23 11.43
CA ASP A 27 0.92 -15.02 12.19
C ASP A 27 -0.02 -14.06 12.95
N PRO A 28 -1.35 -14.18 12.77
CA PRO A 28 -2.29 -13.30 13.46
C PRO A 28 -2.16 -13.28 14.98
N THR A 29 -1.66 -14.36 15.59
CA THR A 29 -1.47 -14.43 17.04
C THR A 29 -0.22 -13.69 17.51
N GLU A 30 0.68 -13.34 16.59
CA GLU A 30 1.97 -12.73 16.91
C GLU A 30 2.03 -11.25 16.61
N ILE A 31 1.27 -10.76 15.62
CA ILE A 31 1.45 -9.42 15.08
C ILE A 31 1.23 -8.30 16.10
N ALA A 32 0.45 -8.55 17.14
CA ALA A 32 0.16 -7.56 18.19
C ALA A 32 1.06 -7.68 19.40
N LYS A 33 1.95 -8.69 19.46
CA LYS A 33 2.79 -8.90 20.62
C LYS A 33 3.89 -7.84 20.71
N PRO A 34 4.23 -7.38 21.92
CA PRO A 34 5.33 -6.45 22.12
C PRO A 34 6.63 -6.99 21.51
N GLY A 35 7.32 -6.14 20.77
CA GLY A 35 8.60 -6.52 20.15
C GLY A 35 8.46 -7.25 18.82
N TYR A 36 7.27 -7.63 18.41
CA TYR A 36 7.10 -8.23 17.08
C TYR A 36 7.30 -7.15 16.01
N GLN A 37 8.10 -7.47 15.00
CA GLN A 37 8.30 -6.59 13.86
C GLN A 37 8.12 -7.40 12.57
N PRO A 38 7.21 -6.99 11.69
CA PRO A 38 7.02 -7.66 10.41
C PRO A 38 8.31 -7.66 9.58
N LYS A 39 8.50 -8.74 8.83
CA LYS A 39 9.66 -8.84 7.93
C LYS A 39 9.37 -8.03 6.66
N ILE A 40 10.13 -6.98 6.45
CA ILE A 40 9.95 -6.09 5.29
C ILE A 40 10.31 -6.83 4.02
N ILE A 41 9.47 -6.72 3.00
CA ILE A 41 9.76 -7.29 1.68
C ILE A 41 10.78 -6.39 0.99
N HIS A 42 11.77 -7.01 0.33
CA HIS A 42 12.81 -6.27 -0.37
C HIS A 42 12.20 -5.30 -1.39
N GLY A 43 12.71 -4.08 -1.41
CA GLY A 43 12.26 -3.04 -2.33
C GLY A 43 11.14 -2.15 -1.82
N THR A 44 10.47 -2.52 -0.71
CA THR A 44 9.35 -1.76 -0.17
C THR A 44 9.72 -0.32 0.16
N VAL A 45 10.72 -0.13 1.01
CA VAL A 45 11.08 1.21 1.51
C VAL A 45 11.57 2.10 0.37
N GLY A 46 12.42 1.55 -0.49
CA GLY A 46 12.94 2.29 -1.64
C GLY A 46 11.84 2.74 -2.58
N LYS A 47 10.90 1.85 -2.89
CA LYS A 47 9.79 2.16 -3.79
C LYS A 47 8.87 3.22 -3.19
N ILE A 48 8.52 3.08 -1.91
CA ILE A 48 7.67 4.06 -1.21
C ILE A 48 8.34 5.44 -1.22
N ARG A 49 9.64 5.49 -0.93
CA ARG A 49 10.38 6.76 -0.94
C ARG A 49 10.45 7.37 -2.34
N GLU A 50 10.62 6.54 -3.36
CA GLU A 50 10.60 7.00 -4.74
C GLU A 50 9.26 7.67 -5.06
N TRP A 51 8.15 7.01 -4.73
CA TRP A 51 6.81 7.56 -4.99
C TRP A 51 6.57 8.84 -4.20
N ASP A 52 6.97 8.87 -2.94
CA ASP A 52 6.84 10.08 -2.12
C ASP A 52 7.62 11.25 -2.73
N SER A 53 8.83 10.99 -3.22
CA SER A 53 9.67 12.04 -3.85
C SER A 53 9.06 12.57 -5.14
N LYS A 54 8.21 11.79 -5.79
CA LYS A 54 7.47 12.22 -6.99
C LYS A 54 6.20 12.99 -6.64
N GLY A 55 5.88 13.15 -5.37
CA GLY A 55 4.68 13.83 -4.92
C GLY A 55 3.42 12.98 -4.94
N TYR A 56 3.54 11.66 -5.11
CA TYR A 56 2.38 10.78 -5.08
C TYR A 56 1.82 10.70 -3.66
N LYS A 57 0.50 10.56 -3.55
CA LYS A 57 -0.15 10.33 -2.26
C LYS A 57 -0.16 8.83 -1.99
N ILE A 58 0.15 8.45 -0.76
CA ILE A 58 0.25 7.04 -0.36
C ILE A 58 -0.77 6.80 0.76
N ILE A 59 -1.77 6.01 0.45
CA ILE A 59 -2.84 5.64 1.38
C ILE A 59 -2.65 4.15 1.67
N LEU A 60 -2.23 3.83 2.89
CA LEU A 60 -2.10 2.45 3.30
C LEU A 60 -3.47 1.94 3.75
N THR A 61 -3.84 0.75 3.29
CA THR A 61 -5.12 0.14 3.61
C THR A 61 -4.89 -1.24 4.19
N THR A 62 -5.60 -1.59 5.26
CA THR A 62 -5.38 -2.87 5.92
C THR A 62 -6.64 -3.40 6.56
N GLY A 63 -6.81 -4.72 6.49
CA GLY A 63 -7.86 -5.42 7.24
C GLY A 63 -7.58 -5.51 8.73
N ARG A 64 -6.39 -5.13 9.20
CA ARG A 64 -6.10 -5.10 10.63
C ARG A 64 -7.13 -4.24 11.33
N LYS A 65 -7.62 -4.70 12.50
CA LYS A 65 -8.63 -3.99 13.27
C LYS A 65 -8.09 -2.66 13.81
N GLU A 66 -8.96 -1.67 13.96
CA GLU A 66 -8.61 -0.37 14.52
C GLU A 66 -7.90 -0.49 15.88
N SER A 67 -8.24 -1.50 16.66
CA SER A 67 -7.58 -1.76 17.96
C SER A 67 -6.08 -2.02 17.83
N LEU A 68 -5.59 -2.34 16.63
CA LEU A 68 -4.17 -2.57 16.36
C LEU A 68 -3.47 -1.34 15.78
N ARG A 69 -4.12 -0.17 15.76
CA ARG A 69 -3.55 1.03 15.15
C ARG A 69 -2.23 1.42 15.79
N GLU A 70 -2.19 1.47 17.11
CA GLU A 70 -0.98 1.91 17.81
C GLU A 70 0.22 1.02 17.49
N VAL A 71 0.04 -0.30 17.56
CA VAL A 71 1.14 -1.23 17.25
C VAL A 71 1.52 -1.16 15.77
N THR A 72 0.53 -1.01 14.90
CA THR A 72 0.78 -0.93 13.46
C THR A 72 1.58 0.32 13.09
N VAL A 73 1.22 1.47 13.66
CA VAL A 73 1.94 2.73 13.45
C VAL A 73 3.39 2.61 13.90
N LYS A 74 3.62 1.97 15.06
CA LYS A 74 4.99 1.73 15.56
C LYS A 74 5.77 0.82 14.61
N GLN A 75 5.14 -0.23 14.09
CA GLN A 75 5.78 -1.13 13.14
C GLN A 75 6.15 -0.41 11.84
N LEU A 76 5.27 0.43 11.33
CA LEU A 76 5.53 1.23 10.13
C LEU A 76 6.68 2.21 10.36
N SER A 77 6.69 2.88 11.49
CA SER A 77 7.75 3.81 11.84
C SER A 77 9.11 3.10 11.94
N TYR A 78 9.14 1.96 12.63
CA TYR A 78 10.37 1.17 12.77
C TYR A 78 10.88 0.71 11.40
N ALA A 79 9.97 0.32 10.50
CA ALA A 79 10.32 -0.14 9.17
C ALA A 79 10.79 0.99 8.24
N GLY A 80 10.54 2.24 8.59
CA GLY A 80 10.85 3.38 7.75
C GLY A 80 9.87 3.55 6.59
N ILE A 81 8.65 3.04 6.75
CA ILE A 81 7.60 3.19 5.74
C ILE A 81 6.85 4.49 6.00
N ILE A 82 6.90 5.39 5.02
CA ILE A 82 6.19 6.67 5.08
C ILE A 82 4.86 6.57 4.32
N TYR A 83 3.89 7.38 4.70
CA TYR A 83 2.56 7.35 4.11
C TYR A 83 1.80 8.62 4.47
N ASP A 84 0.75 8.91 3.70
CA ASP A 84 -0.10 10.08 3.98
C ASP A 84 -1.27 9.72 4.89
N GLN A 85 -1.88 8.54 4.68
CA GLN A 85 -3.00 8.09 5.49
C GLN A 85 -2.89 6.59 5.72
N LEU A 86 -3.43 6.15 6.85
CA LEU A 86 -3.55 4.72 7.19
C LEU A 86 -5.01 4.42 7.49
N VAL A 87 -5.63 3.63 6.62
CA VAL A 87 -7.03 3.22 6.74
C VAL A 87 -7.05 1.78 7.24
N MET A 88 -7.57 1.57 8.43
CA MET A 88 -7.62 0.27 9.08
C MET A 88 -9.04 -0.25 9.20
N GLY A 89 -9.19 -1.55 9.49
CA GLY A 89 -10.48 -2.14 9.77
C GLY A 89 -11.36 -2.32 8.54
N ILE A 90 -10.77 -2.38 7.36
CA ILE A 90 -11.57 -2.50 6.12
C ILE A 90 -11.95 -3.93 5.77
N GLY A 91 -11.67 -4.88 6.68
CA GLY A 91 -12.05 -6.28 6.49
C GLY A 91 -11.11 -7.04 5.58
N GLY A 92 -11.36 -8.36 5.46
CA GLY A 92 -10.52 -9.27 4.68
C GLY A 92 -11.07 -9.62 3.31
N GLY A 93 -12.17 -9.02 2.88
CA GLY A 93 -12.79 -9.31 1.58
C GLY A 93 -12.06 -8.66 0.42
N SER A 94 -12.44 -9.06 -0.79
CA SER A 94 -11.91 -8.46 -2.01
C SER A 94 -12.21 -6.97 -2.08
N ARG A 95 -11.32 -6.23 -2.70
CA ARG A 95 -11.48 -4.79 -2.85
C ARG A 95 -12.17 -4.47 -4.15
N VAL A 96 -13.11 -3.53 -4.10
CA VAL A 96 -13.76 -2.97 -5.28
C VAL A 96 -13.53 -1.46 -5.24
N LEU A 97 -12.92 -0.92 -6.28
CA LEU A 97 -12.72 0.52 -6.43
C LEU A 97 -13.70 1.02 -7.48
N ILE A 98 -14.50 2.01 -7.12
CA ILE A 98 -15.47 2.62 -8.04
C ILE A 98 -15.01 4.04 -8.29
N ASN A 99 -14.60 4.30 -9.54
CA ASN A 99 -14.08 5.59 -9.94
C ASN A 99 -14.44 5.81 -11.41
N ASP A 100 -14.93 6.98 -11.74
CA ASP A 100 -15.35 7.28 -13.11
C ASP A 100 -14.16 7.36 -14.07
N LEU A 101 -14.44 7.25 -15.35
CA LEU A 101 -13.42 7.53 -16.37
C LEU A 101 -13.14 9.03 -16.39
N ARG A 102 -11.97 9.39 -16.90
CA ARG A 102 -11.67 10.79 -17.15
C ARG A 102 -12.61 11.35 -18.21
N PRO A 103 -12.80 12.69 -18.26
CA PRO A 103 -13.69 13.29 -19.26
C PRO A 103 -13.37 12.92 -20.72
N ASN A 104 -12.10 12.65 -21.01
CA ASN A 104 -11.68 12.23 -22.36
C ASN A 104 -11.85 10.73 -22.61
N GLY A 105 -12.38 9.97 -21.64
CA GLY A 105 -12.61 8.54 -21.76
C GLY A 105 -11.45 7.67 -21.30
N ASP A 106 -10.33 8.25 -20.88
CA ASP A 106 -9.19 7.47 -20.38
C ASP A 106 -9.48 6.89 -18.99
N LYS A 107 -8.84 5.77 -18.72
CA LYS A 107 -8.94 5.14 -17.39
C LYS A 107 -8.30 6.03 -16.32
N SER A 108 -8.96 6.14 -15.19
CA SER A 108 -8.48 6.91 -14.03
C SER A 108 -7.93 6.01 -12.92
N ALA A 109 -7.99 4.69 -13.10
CA ALA A 109 -7.55 3.74 -12.08
C ALA A 109 -7.11 2.42 -12.72
N PHE A 110 -6.21 1.72 -12.02
CA PHE A 110 -5.84 0.36 -12.37
C PHE A 110 -5.43 -0.39 -11.10
N VAL A 111 -5.27 -1.71 -11.20
CA VAL A 111 -4.91 -2.56 -10.06
C VAL A 111 -3.62 -3.31 -10.38
N TYR A 112 -2.69 -3.29 -9.44
CA TYR A 112 -1.49 -4.10 -9.49
C TYR A 112 -1.58 -5.13 -8.35
N GLN A 113 -1.54 -6.41 -8.69
CA GLN A 113 -1.70 -7.50 -7.71
C GLN A 113 -0.47 -8.42 -7.75
N PRO A 114 0.57 -8.12 -6.98
CA PRO A 114 1.69 -9.03 -6.86
C PRO A 114 1.28 -10.28 -6.10
N LYS A 115 2.02 -11.36 -6.26
CA LYS A 115 1.80 -12.54 -5.44
C LYS A 115 2.09 -12.18 -3.98
N ARG A 116 1.39 -12.87 -3.06
CA ARG A 116 1.61 -12.65 -1.62
C ARG A 116 3.08 -12.76 -1.28
N ASN A 117 3.58 -11.82 -0.50
CA ASN A 117 4.96 -11.74 -0.02
C ASN A 117 6.01 -11.49 -1.11
N GLU A 118 5.62 -11.19 -2.34
CA GLU A 118 6.58 -10.83 -3.40
C GLU A 118 6.79 -9.33 -3.56
N GLY A 119 5.82 -8.53 -3.09
CA GLY A 119 6.02 -7.09 -2.94
C GLY A 119 5.78 -6.27 -4.20
N ILE A 120 6.13 -4.99 -4.06
CA ILE A 120 5.79 -3.94 -5.03
C ILE A 120 6.97 -3.55 -5.93
N GLY A 121 8.10 -4.24 -5.81
CA GLY A 121 9.31 -3.86 -6.53
C GLY A 121 9.17 -3.84 -8.05
N GLY A 122 8.24 -4.63 -8.60
CA GLY A 122 8.03 -4.70 -10.04
C GLY A 122 7.10 -3.63 -10.61
N LEU A 123 6.52 -2.79 -9.76
CA LEU A 123 5.58 -1.76 -10.22
C LEU A 123 6.32 -0.44 -10.47
N GLU A 124 6.30 0.01 -11.73
CA GLU A 124 6.85 1.31 -12.11
C GLU A 124 5.73 2.31 -12.33
N LEU A 125 5.85 3.46 -11.70
CA LEU A 125 4.88 4.53 -11.82
C LEU A 125 5.53 5.85 -12.18
#